data_78fe33410d5fd1a94ad7ddb916d03e89
#
_entry.id   78fe33410d5fd1a94ad7ddb916d03e89
#
_cell.length_a   1.000
_cell.length_b   1.000
_cell.length_c   1.000
_cell.angle_alpha   90.00
_cell.angle_beta   90.00
_cell.angle_gamma   90.00
#
_symmetry.space_group_name_H-M   'P 1'
#
loop_
_entity.id
_entity.type
_entity.pdbx_description
1 polymer ?
#
loop_
_entity_poly.entity_id
_entity_poly.type
_entity_poly.pdbx_seq_one_letter_code
_entity_poly.pdbx_strand_id
1 'polypeptide(L)'
;MSEDVKTAEDIAQDYTAMGHSVELINGIIDGSKMADESAEDRQSCVDRNVEHLELMVAKDFWTDEDMTAVNSAISAGKAHTAS
;
A
#
# COMPACT_ATOMS: atom_id res chain seq x y z
N MET A 1 11.87 5.97 28.34
CA MET A 1 11.68 4.90 27.35
C MET A 1 11.25 5.50 26.03
N SER A 2 11.82 5.03 24.97
CA SER A 2 11.46 5.53 23.65
C SER A 2 10.29 4.74 23.07
N GLU A 3 9.23 5.41 22.67
CA GLU A 3 8.11 4.82 21.98
C GLU A 3 8.36 4.69 20.50
N ASP A 4 9.47 5.23 20.01
CA ASP A 4 9.77 5.26 18.59
C ASP A 4 10.49 4.01 18.12
N VAL A 5 10.90 3.15 19.06
CA VAL A 5 11.62 1.93 18.71
C VAL A 5 10.62 0.88 18.26
N LYS A 6 10.77 0.41 17.04
CA LYS A 6 9.97 -0.68 16.51
C LYS A 6 10.66 -2.00 16.77
N THR A 7 9.90 -2.98 17.24
CA THR A 7 10.40 -4.34 17.36
C THR A 7 10.34 -5.03 16.00
N ALA A 8 11.06 -6.13 15.84
CA ALA A 8 10.98 -6.93 14.63
C ALA A 8 9.55 -7.42 14.36
N GLU A 9 8.80 -7.72 15.42
CA GLU A 9 7.40 -8.13 15.32
C GLU A 9 6.53 -7.00 14.78
N ASP A 10 6.71 -5.78 15.29
CA ASP A 10 5.96 -4.62 14.82
C ASP A 10 6.25 -4.33 13.35
N ILE A 11 7.52 -4.42 12.95
CA ILE A 11 7.92 -4.21 11.57
C ILE A 11 7.27 -5.25 10.66
N ALA A 12 7.24 -6.52 11.10
CA ALA A 12 6.63 -7.60 10.33
C ALA A 12 5.12 -7.37 10.16
N GLN A 13 4.44 -6.90 11.21
CA GLN A 13 3.02 -6.58 11.13
C GLN A 13 2.75 -5.44 10.17
N ASP A 14 3.55 -4.39 10.24
CA ASP A 14 3.42 -3.24 9.33
C ASP A 14 3.68 -3.66 7.88
N TYR A 15 4.67 -4.52 7.68
CA TYR A 15 4.98 -5.03 6.35
C TYR A 15 3.81 -5.86 5.78
N THR A 16 3.19 -6.69 6.62
CA THR A 16 2.02 -7.47 6.22
C THR A 16 0.85 -6.54 5.84
N ALA A 17 0.63 -5.49 6.63
CA ALA A 17 -0.42 -4.51 6.33
C ALA A 17 -0.16 -3.81 5.00
N MET A 18 1.08 -3.47 4.71
CA MET A 18 1.43 -2.89 3.41
C MET A 18 1.15 -3.87 2.27
N GLY A 19 1.40 -5.16 2.49
CA GLY A 19 1.09 -6.20 1.52
C GLY A 19 -0.39 -6.23 1.16
N HIS A 20 -1.26 -6.05 2.13
CA HIS A 20 -2.70 -5.98 1.89
C HIS A 20 -3.06 -4.76 1.03
N SER A 21 -2.43 -3.62 1.28
CA SER A 21 -2.64 -2.43 0.46
C SER A 21 -2.16 -2.64 -0.98
N VAL A 22 -1.01 -3.31 -1.14
CA VAL A 22 -0.48 -3.66 -2.46
C VAL A 22 -1.48 -4.54 -3.22
N GLU A 23 -2.00 -5.57 -2.56
CA GLU A 23 -2.98 -6.46 -3.18
C GLU A 23 -4.24 -5.72 -3.59
N LEU A 24 -4.71 -4.82 -2.74
CA LEU A 24 -5.92 -4.06 -3.01
C LEU A 24 -5.73 -3.13 -4.21
N ILE A 25 -4.61 -2.39 -4.25
CA ILE A 25 -4.31 -1.51 -5.37
C ILE A 25 -4.25 -2.31 -6.67
N ASN A 26 -3.49 -3.41 -6.67
CA ASN A 26 -3.32 -4.24 -7.86
C ASN A 26 -4.64 -4.86 -8.30
N GLY A 27 -5.45 -5.30 -7.34
CA GLY A 27 -6.75 -5.92 -7.63
C GLY A 27 -7.75 -4.93 -8.20
N ILE A 28 -7.73 -3.68 -7.74
CA ILE A 28 -8.60 -2.64 -8.30
C ILE A 28 -8.17 -2.33 -9.73
N ILE A 29 -6.86 -2.24 -9.97
CA ILE A 29 -6.33 -1.94 -11.29
C ILE A 29 -6.66 -3.05 -12.28
N ASP A 30 -6.54 -4.31 -11.87
CA ASP A 30 -6.78 -5.44 -12.78
C ASP A 30 -8.26 -5.86 -12.86
N GLY A 31 -9.12 -5.25 -12.04
CA GLY A 31 -10.55 -5.51 -12.07
C GLY A 31 -11.01 -6.67 -11.20
N SER A 32 -10.11 -7.29 -10.42
CA SER A 32 -10.49 -8.43 -9.58
C SER A 32 -11.07 -8.02 -8.23
N LYS A 33 -10.88 -6.76 -7.82
CA LYS A 33 -11.42 -6.24 -6.55
C LYS A 33 -12.26 -5.02 -6.81
N MET A 34 -13.32 -4.88 -6.01
CA MET A 34 -14.23 -3.72 -6.08
C MET A 34 -14.86 -3.53 -7.46
N ALA A 35 -15.04 -4.63 -8.19
CA ALA A 35 -15.58 -4.57 -9.55
C ALA A 35 -16.99 -3.97 -9.59
N ASP A 36 -17.76 -4.13 -8.50
CA ASP A 36 -19.14 -3.63 -8.41
C ASP A 36 -19.22 -2.20 -7.88
N GLU A 37 -18.09 -1.61 -7.49
CA GLU A 37 -18.08 -0.25 -6.97
C GLU A 37 -17.96 0.77 -8.10
N SER A 38 -18.36 2.01 -7.82
CA SER A 38 -18.25 3.08 -8.81
C SER A 38 -16.77 3.38 -9.10
N ALA A 39 -16.52 3.99 -10.26
CA ALA A 39 -15.18 4.45 -10.61
C ALA A 39 -14.64 5.41 -9.56
N GLU A 40 -15.50 6.30 -9.04
CA GLU A 40 -15.12 7.26 -8.01
C GLU A 40 -14.68 6.56 -6.73
N ASP A 41 -15.42 5.54 -6.29
CA ASP A 41 -15.07 4.79 -5.07
C ASP A 41 -13.78 4.01 -5.28
N ARG A 42 -13.61 3.39 -6.45
CA ARG A 42 -12.38 2.65 -6.75
C ARG A 42 -11.17 3.57 -6.77
N GLN A 43 -11.30 4.73 -7.40
CA GLN A 43 -10.21 5.71 -7.45
C GLN A 43 -9.86 6.20 -6.05
N SER A 44 -10.87 6.52 -5.24
CA SER A 44 -10.67 6.98 -3.87
C SER A 44 -9.92 5.93 -3.04
N CYS A 45 -10.26 4.66 -3.21
CA CYS A 45 -9.60 3.57 -2.49
C CYS A 45 -8.13 3.44 -2.91
N VAL A 46 -7.86 3.50 -4.22
CA VAL A 46 -6.48 3.46 -4.72
C VAL A 46 -5.68 4.64 -4.15
N ASP A 47 -6.24 5.83 -4.21
CA ASP A 47 -5.53 7.04 -3.75
C ASP A 47 -5.18 6.96 -2.27
N ARG A 48 -6.10 6.49 -1.44
CA ARG A 48 -5.86 6.36 0.00
C ARG A 48 -4.81 5.31 0.32
N ASN A 49 -4.83 4.20 -0.41
CA ASN A 49 -3.85 3.15 -0.19
C ASN A 49 -2.46 3.56 -0.69
N VAL A 50 -2.39 4.28 -1.80
CA VAL A 50 -1.12 4.85 -2.28
C VAL A 50 -0.55 5.80 -1.23
N GLU A 51 -1.38 6.70 -0.70
CA GLU A 51 -0.93 7.65 0.33
C GLU A 51 -0.41 6.90 1.56
N HIS A 52 -1.12 5.87 2.00
CA HIS A 52 -0.69 5.05 3.13
C HIS A 52 0.67 4.41 2.87
N LEU A 53 0.85 3.81 1.67
CA LEU A 53 2.12 3.18 1.33
C LEU A 53 3.25 4.20 1.27
N GLU A 54 3.00 5.38 0.73
CA GLU A 54 4.00 6.43 0.66
C GLU A 54 4.45 6.86 2.05
N LEU A 55 3.51 7.00 2.98
CA LEU A 55 3.84 7.33 4.36
C LEU A 55 4.66 6.22 5.02
N MET A 56 4.34 4.97 4.74
CA MET A 56 5.05 3.84 5.32
C MET A 56 6.47 3.70 4.76
N VAL A 57 6.64 3.83 3.44
CA VAL A 57 7.99 3.68 2.84
C VAL A 57 8.93 4.81 3.26
N ALA A 58 8.39 5.94 3.73
CA ALA A 58 9.21 7.03 4.23
C ALA A 58 9.87 6.72 5.58
N LYS A 59 9.41 5.67 6.27
CA LYS A 59 10.04 5.22 7.51
C LYS A 59 11.39 4.58 7.21
N ASP A 60 12.27 4.58 8.19
CA ASP A 60 13.66 4.16 8.00
C ASP A 60 13.98 2.78 8.58
N PHE A 61 12.97 2.01 8.97
CA PHE A 61 13.19 0.71 9.60
C PHE A 61 13.03 -0.50 8.65
N TRP A 62 12.87 -0.24 7.34
CA TRP A 62 12.70 -1.31 6.34
C TRP A 62 14.05 -1.77 5.80
N THR A 63 14.95 -2.23 6.68
CA THR A 63 16.31 -2.56 6.26
C THR A 63 16.44 -3.94 5.64
N ASP A 64 15.56 -4.87 6.04
CA ASP A 64 15.63 -6.26 5.59
C ASP A 64 14.48 -6.67 4.69
N GLU A 65 13.49 -5.81 4.50
CA GLU A 65 12.30 -6.11 3.73
C GLU A 65 12.48 -5.75 2.26
N ASP A 66 11.91 -6.59 1.40
CA ASP A 66 11.86 -6.32 -0.03
C ASP A 66 10.70 -5.37 -0.32
N MET A 67 11.03 -4.14 -0.68
CA MET A 67 10.04 -3.10 -0.94
C MET A 67 9.68 -2.96 -2.42
N THR A 68 10.15 -3.87 -3.26
CA THR A 68 9.92 -3.80 -4.71
C THR A 68 8.44 -3.78 -5.05
N ALA A 69 7.66 -4.70 -4.48
CA ALA A 69 6.22 -4.79 -4.75
C ALA A 69 5.48 -3.54 -4.25
N VAL A 70 5.90 -3.01 -3.10
CA VAL A 70 5.30 -1.80 -2.53
C VAL A 70 5.55 -0.61 -3.46
N ASN A 71 6.78 -0.44 -3.89
CA ASN A 71 7.14 0.67 -4.78
C ASN A 71 6.44 0.55 -6.14
N SER A 72 6.31 -0.67 -6.65
CA SER A 72 5.59 -0.92 -7.91
C SER A 72 4.11 -0.57 -7.77
N ALA A 73 3.48 -0.95 -6.65
CA ALA A 73 2.07 -0.63 -6.40
C ALA A 73 1.85 0.88 -6.28
N ILE A 74 2.76 1.58 -5.62
CA ILE A 74 2.68 3.04 -5.51
C ILE A 74 2.72 3.67 -6.91
N SER A 75 3.67 3.26 -7.74
CA SER A 75 3.79 3.79 -9.10
C SER A 75 2.56 3.46 -9.93
N ALA A 76 2.08 2.23 -9.87
CA ALA A 76 0.90 1.81 -10.63
C ALA A 76 -0.35 2.55 -10.15
N GLY A 77 -0.49 2.73 -8.84
CA GLY A 77 -1.63 3.45 -8.28
C GLY A 77 -1.65 4.91 -8.67
N LYS A 78 -0.48 5.56 -8.67
CA LYS A 78 -0.37 6.97 -9.08
C LYS A 78 -0.69 7.17 -10.55
N ALA A 79 -0.38 6.19 -11.38
CA ALA A 79 -0.63 6.26 -12.81
C ALA A 79 -2.06 5.85 -13.18
N HIS A 80 -2.79 5.23 -12.24
CA HIS A 80 -4.11 4.68 -12.52
C HIS A 80 -5.20 5.76 -12.44
N THR A 81 -6.08 5.74 -13.43
CA THR A 81 -7.31 6.55 -13.41
C THR A 81 -8.46 5.59 -13.64
N ALA A 82 -9.34 5.47 -12.65
CA ALA A 82 -10.51 4.61 -12.76
C ALA A 82 -11.53 5.20 -13.73
N SER A 83 -12.21 4.34 -14.45
CA SER A 83 -13.21 4.76 -15.43
C SER A 83 -14.47 3.93 -15.31
#